data_3c3ca6910f9d2cc8a616ab4a58d03d3b
#
_entry.id   3c3ca6910f9d2cc8a616ab4a58d03d3b
#
_cell.length_a   1.000
_cell.length_b   1.000
_cell.length_c   1.000
_cell.angle_alpha   90.00
_cell.angle_beta   90.00
_cell.angle_gamma   90.00
#
_symmetry.space_group_name_H-M   'P 1'
#
loop_
_entity.id
_entity.type
_entity.pdbx_description
1 polymer ?
#
loop_
_entity_poly.entity_id
_entity_poly.type
_entity_poly.pdbx_seq_one_letter_code
_entity_poly.pdbx_strand_id
1 'polypeptide(L)'
;MCRLFGLNAGHTPVHIEYWLEEAPDSVAAESHRNPDGTGVGWFTADGAPHLRKQPDPAYRDPDFAAEAKAIDAVTVITHVRAATTGHNTVDNCHPFLMEDRCDIGEPVGPAVSRPAGASPRSAHPRPGDGRD
;
A
#
# COMPACT_ATOMS: atom_id res chain seq x y z
N MET A 1 -3.25 15.74 -7.03
CA MET A 1 -2.47 15.37 -5.81
C MET A 1 -2.85 13.96 -5.42
N CYS A 2 -1.87 13.06 -5.32
CA CYS A 2 -2.11 11.67 -4.91
C CYS A 2 -2.73 11.57 -3.51
N ARG A 3 -3.45 10.49 -3.26
CA ARG A 3 -4.03 10.16 -1.96
C ARG A 3 -3.53 8.81 -1.48
N LEU A 4 -3.36 8.74 -0.19
CA LEU A 4 -2.88 7.56 0.52
C LEU A 4 -3.85 7.22 1.64
N PHE A 5 -4.17 5.95 1.78
CA PHE A 5 -4.87 5.41 2.95
C PHE A 5 -4.04 4.25 3.52
N GLY A 6 -3.95 4.19 4.83
CA GLY A 6 -3.31 3.10 5.55
C GLY A 6 -4.11 2.68 6.76
N LEU A 7 -4.19 1.38 7.01
CA LEU A 7 -4.88 0.78 8.13
C LEU A 7 -4.05 -0.34 8.72
N ASN A 8 -3.97 -0.37 10.04
CA ASN A 8 -3.40 -1.49 10.79
C ASN A 8 -4.40 -1.96 11.84
N ALA A 9 -4.87 -3.18 11.69
CA ALA A 9 -5.85 -3.81 12.59
C ALA A 9 -5.19 -4.70 13.67
N GLY A 10 -3.86 -4.69 13.76
CA GLY A 10 -3.13 -5.54 14.69
C GLY A 10 -3.07 -7.00 14.22
N HIS A 11 -3.61 -7.93 15.00
CA HIS A 11 -3.57 -9.36 14.69
C HIS A 11 -4.90 -9.94 14.20
N THR A 12 -5.99 -9.19 14.32
CA THR A 12 -7.33 -9.63 13.90
C THR A 12 -7.66 -9.02 12.57
N PRO A 13 -7.83 -9.83 11.50
CA PRO A 13 -8.19 -9.34 10.19
C PRO A 13 -9.52 -8.58 10.23
N VAL A 14 -9.61 -7.53 9.42
CA VAL A 14 -10.83 -6.77 9.19
C VAL A 14 -11.18 -6.77 7.72
N HIS A 15 -12.48 -6.75 7.45
CA HIS A 15 -13.00 -6.60 6.11
C HIS A 15 -12.84 -5.15 5.65
N ILE A 16 -12.25 -4.93 4.49
CA ILE A 16 -11.81 -3.59 4.08
C ILE A 16 -12.71 -2.90 3.06
N GLU A 17 -13.79 -3.52 2.62
CA GLU A 17 -14.71 -2.99 1.62
C GLU A 17 -15.19 -1.56 1.95
N TYR A 18 -15.52 -1.31 3.22
CA TYR A 18 -15.99 0.01 3.65
C TYR A 18 -15.02 1.13 3.25
N TRP A 19 -13.74 1.00 3.55
CA TRP A 19 -12.74 2.02 3.25
C TRP A 19 -12.36 2.08 1.78
N LEU A 20 -12.50 0.97 1.06
CA LEU A 20 -12.17 0.94 -0.36
C LEU A 20 -13.30 1.44 -1.24
N GLU A 21 -14.56 1.16 -0.89
CA GLU A 21 -15.72 1.40 -1.75
C GLU A 21 -16.81 2.26 -1.13
N GLU A 22 -17.15 2.10 0.15
CA GLU A 22 -18.40 2.62 0.71
C GLU A 22 -18.25 3.95 1.43
N ALA A 23 -17.11 4.22 2.05
CA ALA A 23 -16.89 5.47 2.78
C ALA A 23 -17.02 6.68 1.86
N PRO A 24 -17.50 7.83 2.37
CA PRO A 24 -17.61 9.07 1.56
C PRO A 24 -16.28 9.53 0.96
N ASP A 25 -15.18 9.20 1.60
CA ASP A 25 -13.80 9.43 1.19
C ASP A 25 -13.06 8.11 0.87
N SER A 26 -13.81 7.11 0.41
CA SER A 26 -13.25 5.81 0.02
C SER A 26 -12.21 5.95 -1.10
N VAL A 27 -11.40 4.92 -1.28
CA VAL A 27 -10.42 4.85 -2.37
C VAL A 27 -11.10 5.04 -3.74
N ALA A 28 -12.26 4.42 -3.94
CA ALA A 28 -13.05 4.61 -5.15
C ALA A 28 -13.52 6.06 -5.31
N ALA A 29 -14.03 6.70 -4.24
CA ALA A 29 -14.45 8.10 -4.27
C ALA A 29 -13.28 9.05 -4.59
N GLU A 30 -12.13 8.87 -3.95
CA GLU A 30 -10.93 9.68 -4.19
C GLU A 30 -10.32 9.47 -5.58
N SER A 31 -10.55 8.30 -6.20
CA SER A 31 -10.07 8.03 -7.56
C SER A 31 -10.77 8.87 -8.64
N HIS A 32 -11.91 9.49 -8.37
CA HIS A 32 -12.52 10.49 -9.26
C HIS A 32 -11.65 11.73 -9.43
N ARG A 33 -10.93 12.13 -8.39
CA ARG A 33 -10.02 13.28 -8.40
C ARG A 33 -8.59 12.91 -8.78
N ASN A 34 -8.25 11.63 -8.64
CA ASN A 34 -6.91 11.10 -8.86
C ASN A 34 -7.01 9.87 -9.79
N PRO A 35 -7.31 10.05 -11.09
CA PRO A 35 -7.74 8.96 -11.96
C PRO A 35 -6.61 8.20 -12.66
N ASP A 36 -5.35 8.50 -12.36
CA ASP A 36 -4.20 8.05 -13.13
C ASP A 36 -3.59 6.73 -12.64
N GLY A 37 -4.29 6.03 -11.76
CA GLY A 37 -3.92 4.73 -11.26
C GLY A 37 -4.35 4.48 -9.82
N THR A 38 -4.53 3.20 -9.51
CA THR A 38 -4.91 2.73 -8.18
C THR A 38 -4.03 1.54 -7.80
N GLY A 39 -3.68 1.47 -6.53
CA GLY A 39 -3.00 0.32 -5.98
C GLY A 39 -3.40 0.02 -4.54
N VAL A 40 -3.47 -1.26 -4.23
CA VAL A 40 -3.73 -1.80 -2.89
C VAL A 40 -2.67 -2.83 -2.57
N GLY A 41 -2.00 -2.65 -1.43
CA GLY A 41 -1.16 -3.66 -0.83
C GLY A 41 -1.76 -4.07 0.52
N TRP A 42 -1.77 -5.36 0.82
CA TRP A 42 -2.29 -5.83 2.10
C TRP A 42 -1.57 -7.06 2.61
N PHE A 43 -1.68 -7.27 3.91
CA PHE A 43 -1.16 -8.45 4.59
C PHE A 43 -2.31 -9.22 5.22
N THR A 44 -2.35 -10.51 4.98
CA THR A 44 -3.27 -11.44 5.61
C THR A 44 -2.80 -11.84 7.01
N ALA A 45 -3.64 -12.54 7.79
CA ALA A 45 -3.33 -12.91 9.18
C ALA A 45 -2.08 -13.78 9.32
N ASP A 46 -1.71 -14.54 8.29
CA ASP A 46 -0.48 -15.34 8.23
C ASP A 46 0.77 -14.52 7.87
N GLY A 47 0.61 -13.21 7.66
CA GLY A 47 1.70 -12.31 7.30
C GLY A 47 2.07 -12.31 5.82
N ALA A 48 1.31 -12.99 4.97
CA ALA A 48 1.57 -13.01 3.53
C ALA A 48 1.24 -11.65 2.90
N PRO A 49 2.17 -11.06 2.13
CA PRO A 49 1.93 -9.82 1.40
C PRO A 49 1.18 -10.10 0.10
N HIS A 50 0.27 -9.20 -0.23
CA HIS A 50 -0.49 -9.17 -1.46
C HIS A 50 -0.44 -7.80 -2.08
N LEU A 51 -0.48 -7.73 -3.41
CA LEU A 51 -0.44 -6.48 -4.15
C LEU A 51 -1.34 -6.55 -5.37
N ARG A 52 -2.14 -5.50 -5.55
CA ARG A 52 -2.86 -5.23 -6.79
C ARG A 52 -2.62 -3.79 -7.22
N LYS A 53 -2.32 -3.60 -8.50
CA LYS A 53 -2.14 -2.28 -9.13
C LYS A 53 -2.74 -2.25 -10.51
N GLN A 54 -3.20 -1.06 -10.90
CA GLN A 54 -3.69 -0.81 -12.24
C GLN A 54 -3.53 0.66 -12.61
N PRO A 55 -3.37 0.98 -13.89
CA PRO A 55 -3.23 2.36 -14.35
C PRO A 55 -4.58 3.09 -14.46
N ASP A 56 -5.68 2.43 -14.08
CA ASP A 56 -7.03 2.96 -14.14
C ASP A 56 -7.54 3.39 -12.76
N PRO A 57 -8.52 4.31 -12.71
CA PRO A 57 -9.14 4.70 -11.45
C PRO A 57 -10.02 3.60 -10.87
N ALA A 58 -10.00 3.47 -9.54
CA ALA A 58 -10.76 2.45 -8.82
C ALA A 58 -12.26 2.47 -9.14
N TYR A 59 -12.88 3.64 -9.27
CA TYR A 59 -14.32 3.77 -9.53
C TYR A 59 -14.79 3.16 -10.87
N ARG A 60 -13.87 2.92 -11.79
CA ARG A 60 -14.15 2.30 -13.11
C ARG A 60 -13.80 0.83 -13.17
N ASP A 61 -13.12 0.32 -12.17
CA ASP A 61 -12.60 -1.03 -12.21
C ASP A 61 -13.50 -2.01 -11.48
N PRO A 62 -14.26 -2.85 -12.20
CA PRO A 62 -15.11 -3.86 -11.59
C PRO A 62 -14.32 -4.93 -10.83
N ASP A 63 -13.08 -5.19 -11.24
CA ASP A 63 -12.22 -6.14 -10.55
C ASP A 63 -11.74 -5.57 -9.21
N PHE A 64 -11.49 -4.26 -9.12
CA PHE A 64 -11.19 -3.59 -7.86
C PHE A 64 -12.35 -3.73 -6.87
N ALA A 65 -13.57 -3.46 -7.33
CA ALA A 65 -14.77 -3.60 -6.50
C ALA A 65 -14.99 -5.05 -6.02
N ALA A 66 -14.76 -6.02 -6.90
CA ALA A 66 -14.88 -7.44 -6.54
C ALA A 66 -13.83 -7.87 -5.50
N GLU A 67 -12.60 -7.40 -5.64
CA GLU A 67 -11.53 -7.68 -4.67
C GLU A 67 -11.77 -6.97 -3.33
N ALA A 68 -12.22 -5.72 -3.34
CA ALA A 68 -12.53 -4.99 -2.11
C ALA A 68 -13.50 -5.77 -1.22
N LYS A 69 -14.45 -6.47 -1.83
CA LYS A 69 -15.41 -7.34 -1.14
C LYS A 69 -14.81 -8.63 -0.57
N ALA A 70 -13.70 -9.08 -1.11
CA ALA A 70 -13.08 -10.37 -0.77
C ALA A 70 -11.90 -10.23 0.19
N ILE A 71 -11.37 -9.04 0.42
CA ILE A 71 -10.15 -8.86 1.21
C ILE A 71 -10.48 -8.74 2.70
N ASP A 72 -9.91 -9.67 3.48
CA ASP A 72 -9.75 -9.56 4.92
C ASP A 72 -8.25 -9.38 5.22
N ALA A 73 -7.89 -8.31 5.90
CA ALA A 73 -6.49 -7.95 6.09
C ALA A 73 -6.21 -7.45 7.52
N VAL A 74 -4.97 -7.66 7.97
CA VAL A 74 -4.44 -7.09 9.22
C VAL A 74 -3.77 -5.75 8.99
N THR A 75 -3.21 -5.54 7.81
CA THR A 75 -2.61 -4.27 7.39
C THR A 75 -2.94 -4.01 5.93
N VAL A 76 -3.31 -2.77 5.62
CA VAL A 76 -3.62 -2.33 4.26
C VAL A 76 -2.94 -1.00 4.00
N ILE A 77 -2.43 -0.84 2.80
CA ILE A 77 -1.95 0.42 2.26
C ILE A 77 -2.52 0.60 0.85
N THR A 78 -3.12 1.76 0.59
CA THR A 78 -3.68 2.07 -0.72
C THR A 78 -3.15 3.39 -1.25
N HIS A 79 -3.12 3.52 -2.56
CA HIS A 79 -2.71 4.73 -3.21
C HIS A 79 -3.56 4.99 -4.45
N VAL A 80 -4.06 6.21 -4.59
CA VAL A 80 -4.66 6.72 -5.82
C VAL A 80 -3.78 7.81 -6.40
N ARG A 81 -3.42 7.63 -7.66
CA ARG A 81 -2.45 8.45 -8.34
C ARG A 81 -3.11 9.61 -9.09
N ALA A 82 -2.52 10.79 -8.95
CA ALA A 82 -2.69 11.90 -9.88
C ALA A 82 -1.33 12.20 -10.50
N ALA A 83 -1.14 11.81 -11.74
CA ALA A 83 0.14 11.93 -12.41
C ALA A 83 0.48 13.40 -12.70
N THR A 84 1.64 13.82 -12.24
CA THR A 84 2.25 15.09 -12.65
C THR A 84 3.33 14.85 -13.70
N THR A 85 3.92 13.66 -13.69
CA THR A 85 4.95 13.20 -14.61
C THR A 85 4.83 11.70 -14.86
N GLY A 86 5.35 11.24 -15.97
CA GLY A 86 5.36 9.82 -16.34
C GLY A 86 4.04 9.34 -16.97
N HIS A 87 4.13 8.18 -17.62
CA HIS A 87 2.99 7.55 -18.28
C HIS A 87 2.09 6.81 -17.25
N ASN A 88 0.80 6.67 -17.61
CA ASN A 88 -0.13 5.86 -16.85
C ASN A 88 0.11 4.37 -17.13
N THR A 89 1.04 3.79 -16.39
CA THR A 89 1.40 2.38 -16.46
C THR A 89 1.35 1.76 -15.07
N VAL A 90 1.18 0.44 -15.01
CA VAL A 90 1.20 -0.31 -13.75
C VAL A 90 2.50 -0.10 -12.99
N ASP A 91 3.62 0.02 -13.70
CA ASP A 91 4.94 0.20 -13.10
C ASP A 91 5.08 1.53 -12.34
N ASN A 92 4.28 2.54 -12.72
CA ASN A 92 4.25 3.84 -12.06
C ASN A 92 3.17 3.95 -10.96
N CYS A 93 2.41 2.91 -10.71
CA CYS A 93 1.41 2.88 -9.65
C CYS A 93 2.01 2.37 -8.33
N HIS A 94 1.62 3.02 -7.23
CA HIS A 94 1.94 2.56 -5.88
C HIS A 94 0.83 1.65 -5.30
N PRO A 95 1.09 0.86 -4.26
CA PRO A 95 2.37 0.66 -3.60
C PRO A 95 3.30 -0.26 -4.39
N PHE A 96 4.56 -0.35 -3.95
CA PHE A 96 5.52 -1.32 -4.47
C PHE A 96 5.73 -2.44 -3.45
N LEU A 97 5.79 -3.68 -3.94
CA LEU A 97 6.15 -4.82 -3.13
C LEU A 97 7.66 -5.04 -3.25
N MET A 98 8.33 -5.03 -2.12
CA MET A 98 9.76 -5.29 -2.01
C MET A 98 9.99 -6.38 -0.96
N GLU A 99 10.32 -7.59 -1.42
CA GLU A 99 10.43 -8.76 -0.55
C GLU A 99 9.11 -9.00 0.21
N ASP A 100 9.10 -8.69 1.51
CA ASP A 100 7.95 -8.87 2.41
C ASP A 100 7.34 -7.53 2.89
N ARG A 101 7.57 -6.44 2.15
CA ARG A 101 7.10 -5.08 2.48
C ARG A 101 6.37 -4.43 1.33
N CYS A 102 5.37 -3.62 1.67
CA CYS A 102 4.74 -2.70 0.73
C CYS A 102 5.23 -1.28 1.01
N ASP A 103 5.79 -0.63 0.01
CA ASP A 103 6.32 0.72 0.08
C ASP A 103 5.57 1.68 -0.83
N ILE A 104 5.42 2.93 -0.37
CA ILE A 104 4.93 4.05 -1.17
C ILE A 104 6.04 5.08 -1.23
N GLY A 105 6.55 5.32 -2.42
CA GLY A 105 7.60 6.30 -2.64
C GLY A 105 7.93 6.43 -4.12
N GLU A 106 8.69 7.44 -4.48
CA GLU A 106 9.27 7.52 -5.82
C GLU A 106 10.13 6.27 -6.06
N PRO A 107 10.02 5.62 -7.24
CA PRO A 107 10.96 4.57 -7.59
C PRO A 107 12.35 5.19 -7.72
N VAL A 108 13.15 5.04 -6.69
CA VAL A 108 14.53 5.53 -6.68
C VAL A 108 15.38 4.60 -7.53
N GLY A 109 15.46 4.88 -8.83
CA GLY A 109 16.42 4.25 -9.74
C GLY A 109 16.30 2.73 -9.90
N PRO A 110 17.19 2.10 -10.69
CA PRO A 110 17.21 0.65 -10.78
C PRO A 110 17.49 0.07 -9.39
N ALA A 111 16.65 -0.88 -8.99
CA ALA A 111 16.76 -1.54 -7.68
C ALA A 111 18.20 -1.97 -7.43
N VAL A 112 18.87 -1.32 -6.49
CA VAL A 112 20.13 -1.81 -5.98
C VAL A 112 19.77 -3.05 -5.17
N SER A 113 20.00 -4.21 -5.77
CA SER A 113 19.85 -5.50 -5.10
C SER A 113 20.73 -5.48 -3.84
N ARG A 114 20.12 -5.40 -2.67
CA ARG A 114 20.84 -5.66 -1.42
C ARG A 114 21.31 -7.10 -1.47
N PRO A 115 22.60 -7.36 -1.19
CA PRO A 115 23.09 -8.73 -1.13
C PRO A 115 22.29 -9.50 -0.08
N ALA A 116 21.85 -10.70 -0.45
CA ALA A 116 21.23 -11.65 0.45
C ALA A 116 22.16 -11.87 1.66
N GLY A 117 21.70 -11.49 2.87
CA GLY A 117 22.47 -11.67 4.10
C GLY A 117 22.56 -10.49 5.05
N ALA A 118 22.00 -9.33 4.71
CA ALA A 118 21.95 -8.22 5.67
C ALA A 118 20.79 -8.40 6.65
N SER A 119 21.09 -8.99 7.79
CA SER A 119 20.23 -9.06 8.97
C SER A 119 19.70 -7.67 9.34
N PRO A 120 18.43 -7.51 9.75
CA PRO A 120 17.93 -6.24 10.22
C PRO A 120 18.75 -5.83 11.45
N ARG A 121 19.44 -4.72 11.37
CA ARG A 121 20.07 -4.13 12.56
C ARG A 121 18.96 -3.66 13.50
N SER A 122 18.69 -4.47 14.51
CA SER A 122 18.10 -3.99 15.74
C SER A 122 19.09 -3.06 16.39
N ALA A 123 18.85 -1.77 16.33
CA ALA A 123 19.61 -0.83 17.15
C ALA A 123 18.83 0.46 17.34
N HIS A 124 18.07 0.49 18.40
CA HIS A 124 18.01 1.72 19.19
C HIS A 124 18.60 1.38 20.56
N PRO A 125 19.75 1.90 20.92
CA PRO A 125 20.19 1.88 22.30
C PRO A 125 19.24 2.78 23.09
N ARG A 126 18.65 2.21 24.12
CA ARG A 126 17.94 3.00 25.14
C ARG A 126 18.96 3.93 25.81
N PRO A 127 18.63 5.20 26.06
CA PRO A 127 19.49 6.05 26.85
C PRO A 127 19.65 5.44 28.24
N GLY A 128 20.90 5.38 28.67
CA GLY A 128 21.32 4.70 29.87
C GLY A 128 20.71 5.27 31.14
N ASP A 129 20.39 4.34 31.99
CA ASP A 129 20.14 4.53 33.41
C ASP A 129 21.47 4.95 34.06
N GLY A 130 21.64 6.23 34.28
CA GLY A 130 22.72 6.76 35.12
C GLY A 130 22.27 6.70 36.56
N ARG A 131 22.81 5.75 37.31
CA ARG A 131 22.85 5.81 38.76
C ARG A 131 24.27 6.08 39.20
N ASP A 132 24.35 7.14 39.88
CA ASP A 132 25.19 7.29 41.07
C ASP A 132 24.38 7.89 42.17
#